data_6f6abc5b971aa844aecb2324d56bf040
#
_entry.id   6f6abc5b971aa844aecb2324d56bf040
#
_cell.length_a   1.000
_cell.length_b   1.000
_cell.length_c   1.000
_cell.angle_alpha   90.00
_cell.angle_beta   90.00
_cell.angle_gamma   90.00
#
_symmetry.space_group_name_H-M   'P 1'
#
loop_
_entity.id
_entity.type
_entity.pdbx_description
1 polymer ?
#
loop_
_entity_poly.entity_id
_entity_poly.type
_entity_poly.pdbx_seq_one_letter_code
_entity_poly.pdbx_strand_id
1 'polypeptide(L)'
;MTFAATVLTLYPEMFPGPLGVSLAGRALERGDWSCEAVQIRDFATDKHRTVDDTPAGGGAGMVLKPDVLGRALNSVADERPVLAMTPRGKPIAQERIRAIAAGPGVTILCGRFEGFDERLFDAYPQVEQVSLADIVLSGGETAAIAILDACIRLLPGVMGAACSGVEESFEDGLIEYPQYTRPQDWEGRTIPEVLRSGDHAKIAAWRKARAEEDTRLRRPDLWERYSGARDQPASGARRND
;
A
#
# COMPACT_ATOMS: atom_id res chain seq x y z
N MET A 1 16.93 6.93 -9.59
CA MET A 1 15.97 6.43 -10.60
C MET A 1 14.61 6.98 -10.23
N THR A 2 13.80 7.42 -11.20
CA THR A 2 12.43 7.86 -10.96
C THR A 2 11.54 6.66 -10.69
N PHE A 3 10.72 6.69 -9.64
CA PHE A 3 9.73 5.64 -9.38
C PHE A 3 8.59 5.74 -10.41
N ALA A 4 8.37 4.70 -11.18
CA ALA A 4 7.38 4.70 -12.25
C ALA A 4 6.12 3.92 -11.83
N ALA A 5 4.96 4.58 -11.81
CA ALA A 5 3.67 3.94 -11.60
C ALA A 5 2.92 3.83 -12.94
N THR A 6 2.60 2.61 -13.36
CA THR A 6 1.69 2.36 -14.49
C THR A 6 0.39 1.76 -13.95
N VAL A 7 -0.75 2.32 -14.33
CA VAL A 7 -2.05 1.87 -13.85
C VAL A 7 -2.92 1.46 -15.03
N LEU A 8 -3.24 0.17 -15.12
CA LEU A 8 -4.19 -0.37 -16.06
C LEU A 8 -5.61 -0.25 -15.47
N THR A 9 -6.47 0.58 -16.08
CA THR A 9 -7.78 0.94 -15.54
C THR A 9 -8.81 1.19 -16.63
N LEU A 10 -10.09 1.14 -16.29
CA LEU A 10 -11.17 1.62 -17.15
C LEU A 10 -11.45 3.13 -17.01
N TYR A 11 -10.78 3.80 -16.04
CA TYR A 11 -11.00 5.21 -15.68
C TYR A 11 -9.68 5.96 -15.50
N PRO A 12 -8.91 6.16 -16.59
CA PRO A 12 -7.61 6.88 -16.53
C PRO A 12 -7.70 8.26 -15.90
N GLU A 13 -8.85 8.93 -16.05
CA GLU A 13 -9.13 10.25 -15.50
C GLU A 13 -9.13 10.30 -13.96
N MET A 14 -9.16 9.16 -13.28
CA MET A 14 -9.01 9.10 -11.83
C MET A 14 -7.55 9.31 -11.37
N PHE A 15 -6.59 9.29 -12.31
CA PHE A 15 -5.16 9.39 -12.01
C PHE A 15 -4.52 10.67 -12.56
N PRO A 16 -3.58 11.29 -11.84
CA PRO A 16 -3.09 10.88 -10.53
C PRO A 16 -4.08 11.17 -9.39
N GLY A 17 -5.22 11.84 -9.63
CA GLY A 17 -6.22 12.16 -8.63
C GLY A 17 -5.63 12.93 -7.43
N PRO A 18 -5.90 12.51 -6.18
CA PRO A 18 -5.38 13.18 -4.99
C PRO A 18 -3.84 13.15 -4.89
N LEU A 19 -3.16 12.26 -5.61
CA LEU A 19 -1.70 12.22 -5.65
C LEU A 19 -1.08 13.38 -6.45
N GLY A 20 -1.89 14.12 -7.21
CA GLY A 20 -1.47 15.34 -7.92
C GLY A 20 -1.34 16.58 -7.02
N VAL A 21 -1.58 16.47 -5.71
CA VAL A 21 -1.51 17.61 -4.77
C VAL A 21 -0.59 17.31 -3.59
N SER A 22 -0.31 18.37 -2.77
CA SER A 22 0.50 18.26 -1.55
C SER A 22 1.92 17.74 -1.80
N LEU A 23 2.43 16.84 -0.97
CA LEU A 23 3.79 16.29 -1.05
C LEU A 23 3.97 15.41 -2.29
N ALA A 24 3.01 14.53 -2.55
CA ALA A 24 3.04 13.63 -3.72
C ALA A 24 2.99 14.43 -5.03
N GLY A 25 2.14 15.45 -5.13
CA GLY A 25 2.05 16.33 -6.31
C GLY A 25 3.35 17.10 -6.57
N ARG A 26 3.98 17.66 -5.53
CA ARG A 26 5.29 18.32 -5.66
C ARG A 26 6.40 17.34 -6.08
N ALA A 27 6.35 16.11 -5.60
CA ALA A 27 7.28 15.05 -6.01
C ALA A 27 7.08 14.65 -7.48
N LEU A 28 5.82 14.62 -7.95
CA LEU A 28 5.47 14.40 -9.34
C LEU A 28 6.03 15.52 -10.25
N GLU A 29 5.84 16.77 -9.85
CA GLU A 29 6.38 17.95 -10.57
C GLU A 29 7.91 17.96 -10.65
N ARG A 30 8.60 17.46 -9.62
CA ARG A 30 10.08 17.33 -9.62
C ARG A 30 10.57 16.11 -10.42
N GLY A 31 9.68 15.18 -10.78
CA GLY A 31 10.05 13.95 -11.46
C GLY A 31 10.62 12.87 -10.53
N ASP A 32 10.38 12.94 -9.22
CA ASP A 32 10.76 11.90 -8.27
C ASP A 32 9.97 10.61 -8.53
N TRP A 33 8.76 10.76 -9.03
CA TRP A 33 7.92 9.69 -9.52
C TRP A 33 7.12 10.12 -10.76
N SER A 34 6.56 9.15 -11.47
CA SER A 34 5.67 9.37 -12.62
C SER A 34 4.44 8.49 -12.54
N CYS A 35 3.35 8.91 -13.18
CA CYS A 35 2.11 8.15 -13.27
C CYS A 35 1.64 8.08 -14.71
N GLU A 36 1.50 6.86 -15.23
CA GLU A 36 0.88 6.58 -16.52
C GLU A 36 -0.40 5.76 -16.28
N ALA A 37 -1.54 6.33 -16.65
CA ALA A 37 -2.82 5.63 -16.60
C ALA A 37 -3.20 5.15 -18.00
N VAL A 38 -3.27 3.83 -18.15
CA VAL A 38 -3.51 3.15 -19.43
C VAL A 38 -4.94 2.64 -19.49
N GLN A 39 -5.68 3.03 -20.51
CA GLN A 39 -7.06 2.63 -20.72
C GLN A 39 -7.16 1.17 -21.17
N ILE A 40 -7.71 0.29 -20.33
CA ILE A 40 -7.89 -1.15 -20.64
C ILE A 40 -8.79 -1.34 -21.88
N ARG A 41 -9.77 -0.49 -22.09
CA ARG A 41 -10.71 -0.58 -23.22
C ARG A 41 -10.02 -0.46 -24.59
N ASP A 42 -8.84 0.16 -24.65
CA ASP A 42 -8.08 0.32 -25.90
C ASP A 42 -7.54 -1.02 -26.45
N PHE A 43 -7.49 -2.04 -25.60
CA PHE A 43 -7.04 -3.39 -25.95
C PHE A 43 -8.17 -4.34 -26.37
N ALA A 44 -9.43 -3.89 -26.35
CA ALA A 44 -10.53 -4.64 -26.91
C ALA A 44 -10.49 -4.59 -28.44
N THR A 45 -10.68 -5.72 -29.10
CA THR A 45 -10.57 -5.87 -30.56
C THR A 45 -11.92 -5.88 -31.28
N ASP A 46 -13.00 -6.02 -30.53
CA ASP A 46 -14.35 -5.98 -31.08
C ASP A 46 -14.84 -4.55 -31.36
N LYS A 47 -15.85 -4.43 -32.24
CA LYS A 47 -16.41 -3.14 -32.66
C LYS A 47 -16.92 -2.27 -31.50
N HIS A 48 -17.40 -2.89 -30.43
CA HIS A 48 -17.97 -2.21 -29.27
C HIS A 48 -16.95 -1.97 -28.15
N ARG A 49 -15.71 -2.41 -28.34
CA ARG A 49 -14.62 -2.30 -27.36
C ARG A 49 -15.01 -2.88 -26.01
N THR A 50 -15.61 -4.09 -26.04
CA THR A 50 -16.16 -4.79 -24.87
C THR A 50 -15.02 -5.32 -24.00
N VAL A 51 -15.02 -4.98 -22.72
CA VAL A 51 -13.98 -5.35 -21.75
C VAL A 51 -14.40 -6.42 -20.75
N ASP A 52 -15.70 -6.72 -20.71
CA ASP A 52 -16.37 -7.58 -19.73
C ASP A 52 -17.38 -8.48 -20.41
N ASP A 53 -17.81 -9.54 -19.72
CA ASP A 53 -18.87 -10.44 -20.17
C ASP A 53 -19.56 -11.07 -18.94
N THR A 54 -20.70 -11.74 -19.17
CA THR A 54 -21.44 -12.44 -18.12
C THR A 54 -20.62 -13.54 -17.48
N PRO A 55 -20.73 -13.76 -16.15
CA PRO A 55 -20.03 -14.85 -15.49
C PRO A 55 -20.38 -16.23 -16.06
N ALA A 56 -19.39 -17.07 -16.27
CA ALA A 56 -19.60 -18.47 -16.63
C ALA A 56 -20.38 -19.18 -15.51
N GLY A 57 -21.45 -19.90 -15.89
CA GLY A 57 -22.37 -20.51 -14.92
C GLY A 57 -23.52 -19.61 -14.48
N GLY A 58 -23.60 -18.37 -14.99
CA GLY A 58 -24.62 -17.38 -14.62
C GLY A 58 -24.30 -16.68 -13.31
N GLY A 59 -25.13 -15.72 -12.94
CA GLY A 59 -24.97 -14.88 -11.76
C GLY A 59 -25.19 -13.40 -12.08
N ALA A 60 -25.17 -12.56 -11.07
CA ALA A 60 -25.24 -11.12 -11.22
C ALA A 60 -23.87 -10.54 -11.61
N GLY A 61 -23.90 -9.39 -12.26
CA GLY A 61 -22.69 -8.65 -12.60
C GLY A 61 -21.99 -9.13 -13.87
N MET A 62 -20.77 -8.66 -14.05
CA MET A 62 -19.92 -8.89 -15.23
C MET A 62 -18.50 -9.22 -14.77
N VAL A 63 -17.74 -9.95 -15.59
CA VAL A 63 -16.35 -10.32 -15.31
C VAL A 63 -15.45 -9.74 -16.39
N LEU A 64 -14.33 -9.17 -16.00
CA LEU A 64 -13.34 -8.61 -16.94
C LEU A 64 -12.72 -9.73 -17.80
N LYS A 65 -12.71 -9.50 -19.12
CA LYS A 65 -12.27 -10.48 -20.11
C LYS A 65 -10.76 -10.70 -20.07
N PRO A 66 -10.27 -11.94 -19.94
CA PRO A 66 -8.85 -12.24 -19.79
C PRO A 66 -8.01 -11.91 -21.04
N ASP A 67 -8.58 -12.02 -22.25
CA ASP A 67 -7.90 -11.71 -23.49
C ASP A 67 -7.62 -10.19 -23.65
N VAL A 68 -8.54 -9.33 -23.20
CA VAL A 68 -8.37 -7.87 -23.18
C VAL A 68 -7.29 -7.49 -22.16
N LEU A 69 -7.42 -8.04 -20.94
CA LEU A 69 -6.46 -7.76 -19.86
C LEU A 69 -5.07 -8.28 -20.18
N GLY A 70 -4.96 -9.47 -20.80
CA GLY A 70 -3.67 -10.03 -21.22
C GLY A 70 -2.97 -9.13 -22.25
N ARG A 71 -3.70 -8.59 -23.24
CA ARG A 71 -3.12 -7.61 -24.19
C ARG A 71 -2.68 -6.34 -23.48
N ALA A 72 -3.46 -5.83 -22.54
CA ALA A 72 -3.09 -4.65 -21.75
C ALA A 72 -1.83 -4.90 -20.90
N LEU A 73 -1.74 -6.04 -20.22
CA LEU A 73 -0.55 -6.42 -19.43
C LEU A 73 0.69 -6.53 -20.33
N ASN A 74 0.57 -7.17 -21.50
CA ASN A 74 1.69 -7.32 -22.42
C ASN A 74 2.19 -5.99 -22.98
N SER A 75 1.32 -4.99 -23.11
CA SER A 75 1.71 -3.65 -23.63
C SER A 75 2.59 -2.85 -22.68
N VAL A 76 2.53 -3.17 -21.37
CA VAL A 76 3.27 -2.48 -20.30
C VAL A 76 4.25 -3.40 -19.58
N ALA A 77 4.51 -4.59 -20.15
CA ALA A 77 5.36 -5.60 -19.54
C ALA A 77 6.81 -5.12 -19.38
N ASP A 78 7.30 -5.13 -18.15
CA ASP A 78 8.67 -4.85 -17.78
C ASP A 78 9.05 -5.63 -16.49
N GLU A 79 10.14 -5.26 -15.84
CA GLU A 79 10.65 -5.95 -14.63
C GLU A 79 9.95 -5.49 -13.33
N ARG A 80 9.05 -4.52 -13.41
CA ARG A 80 8.34 -4.02 -12.21
C ARG A 80 7.31 -5.06 -11.72
N PRO A 81 7.08 -5.13 -10.39
CA PRO A 81 6.01 -5.96 -9.86
C PRO A 81 4.64 -5.53 -10.41
N VAL A 82 3.79 -6.50 -10.71
CA VAL A 82 2.43 -6.28 -11.18
C VAL A 82 1.44 -6.69 -10.10
N LEU A 83 0.64 -5.75 -9.62
CA LEU A 83 -0.38 -5.96 -8.60
C LEU A 83 -1.78 -5.91 -9.22
N ALA A 84 -2.59 -6.95 -9.04
CA ALA A 84 -4.00 -6.93 -9.38
C ALA A 84 -4.84 -6.62 -8.12
N MET A 85 -5.56 -5.51 -8.15
CA MET A 85 -6.38 -5.08 -7.03
C MET A 85 -7.68 -5.86 -6.97
N THR A 86 -7.80 -6.74 -5.98
CA THR A 86 -8.96 -7.62 -5.78
C THR A 86 -9.15 -7.96 -4.29
N PRO A 87 -10.42 -8.02 -3.80
CA PRO A 87 -10.70 -8.49 -2.44
C PRO A 87 -10.26 -9.94 -2.18
N ARG A 88 -10.04 -10.74 -3.23
CA ARG A 88 -9.56 -12.13 -3.14
C ARG A 88 -8.06 -12.24 -2.87
N GLY A 89 -7.32 -11.11 -3.03
CA GLY A 89 -5.88 -11.06 -2.80
C GLY A 89 -5.52 -11.03 -1.31
N LYS A 90 -4.24 -11.22 -1.03
CA LYS A 90 -3.73 -11.03 0.34
C LYS A 90 -3.74 -9.55 0.71
N PRO A 91 -4.13 -9.19 1.95
CA PRO A 91 -3.98 -7.82 2.44
C PRO A 91 -2.52 -7.36 2.34
N ILE A 92 -2.32 -6.16 1.74
CA ILE A 92 -0.98 -5.61 1.59
C ILE A 92 -0.45 -5.13 2.95
N ALA A 93 0.80 -5.48 3.25
CA ALA A 93 1.47 -5.04 4.47
C ALA A 93 2.50 -3.95 4.16
N GLN A 94 2.87 -3.16 5.18
CA GLN A 94 3.86 -2.09 5.07
C GLN A 94 5.23 -2.59 4.56
N GLU A 95 5.62 -3.80 4.90
CA GLU A 95 6.83 -4.45 4.38
C GLU A 95 6.81 -4.55 2.85
N ARG A 96 5.66 -4.97 2.26
CA ARG A 96 5.51 -5.05 0.81
C ARG A 96 5.54 -3.67 0.15
N ILE A 97 4.92 -2.66 0.78
CA ILE A 97 4.98 -1.26 0.34
C ILE A 97 6.43 -0.77 0.28
N ARG A 98 7.24 -1.04 1.31
CA ARG A 98 8.67 -0.68 1.31
C ARG A 98 9.45 -1.37 0.20
N ALA A 99 9.22 -2.66 0.00
CA ALA A 99 9.87 -3.40 -1.07
C ALA A 99 9.56 -2.83 -2.45
N ILE A 100 8.31 -2.40 -2.69
CA ILE A 100 7.89 -1.74 -3.93
C ILE A 100 8.54 -0.37 -4.05
N ALA A 101 8.51 0.45 -3.00
CA ALA A 101 9.07 1.81 -2.99
C ALA A 101 10.59 1.82 -3.18
N ALA A 102 11.30 0.78 -2.75
CA ALA A 102 12.74 0.62 -2.96
C ALA A 102 13.11 0.19 -4.39
N GLY A 103 12.12 -0.24 -5.19
CA GLY A 103 12.29 -0.67 -6.57
C GLY A 103 12.08 0.45 -7.59
N PRO A 104 12.09 0.11 -8.89
CA PRO A 104 11.94 1.08 -9.98
C PRO A 104 10.50 1.58 -10.15
N GLY A 105 9.52 0.99 -9.45
CA GLY A 105 8.11 1.33 -9.57
C GLY A 105 7.19 0.12 -9.48
N VAL A 106 5.96 0.28 -9.96
CA VAL A 106 4.92 -0.75 -9.90
C VAL A 106 3.94 -0.62 -11.07
N THR A 107 3.44 -1.74 -11.57
CA THR A 107 2.28 -1.79 -12.45
C THR A 107 1.07 -2.27 -11.65
N ILE A 108 -0.04 -1.54 -11.70
CA ILE A 108 -1.27 -1.87 -10.97
C ILE A 108 -2.40 -2.12 -11.95
N LEU A 109 -3.02 -3.30 -11.87
CA LEU A 109 -4.22 -3.66 -12.61
C LEU A 109 -5.45 -3.47 -11.72
N CYS A 110 -6.32 -2.53 -12.10
CA CYS A 110 -7.53 -2.22 -11.36
C CYS A 110 -8.69 -3.13 -11.76
N GLY A 111 -9.18 -3.92 -10.80
CA GLY A 111 -10.39 -4.72 -10.97
C GLY A 111 -11.66 -3.85 -10.97
N ARG A 112 -12.65 -4.26 -11.76
CA ARG A 112 -13.99 -3.69 -11.80
C ARG A 112 -15.04 -4.78 -11.90
N PHE A 113 -16.30 -4.44 -11.69
CA PHE A 113 -17.43 -5.37 -11.72
C PHE A 113 -17.25 -6.51 -10.69
N GLU A 114 -17.44 -7.77 -11.08
CA GLU A 114 -17.22 -8.95 -10.24
C GLU A 114 -15.72 -9.38 -10.20
N GLY A 115 -14.83 -8.62 -10.87
CA GLY A 115 -13.40 -8.84 -10.88
C GLY A 115 -12.89 -9.46 -12.17
N PHE A 116 -11.86 -10.28 -12.03
CA PHE A 116 -11.08 -10.84 -13.12
C PHE A 116 -11.48 -12.27 -13.43
N ASP A 117 -11.42 -12.67 -14.72
CA ASP A 117 -11.43 -14.07 -15.09
C ASP A 117 -10.17 -14.76 -14.52
N GLU A 118 -10.35 -15.85 -13.80
CA GLU A 118 -9.28 -16.55 -13.05
C GLU A 118 -8.16 -17.06 -13.98
N ARG A 119 -8.45 -17.38 -15.23
CA ARG A 119 -7.46 -17.81 -16.23
C ARG A 119 -6.40 -16.74 -16.53
N LEU A 120 -6.67 -15.47 -16.18
CA LEU A 120 -5.66 -14.42 -16.28
C LEU A 120 -4.47 -14.73 -15.37
N PHE A 121 -4.71 -15.18 -14.14
CA PHE A 121 -3.65 -15.47 -13.17
C PHE A 121 -2.91 -16.77 -13.49
N ASP A 122 -3.58 -17.74 -14.12
CA ASP A 122 -2.93 -18.94 -14.64
C ASP A 122 -1.94 -18.59 -15.77
N ALA A 123 -2.35 -17.67 -16.66
CA ALA A 123 -1.54 -17.24 -17.79
C ALA A 123 -0.42 -16.24 -17.39
N TYR A 124 -0.61 -15.49 -16.33
CA TYR A 124 0.32 -14.46 -15.82
C TYR A 124 0.62 -14.70 -14.33
N PRO A 125 1.34 -15.77 -13.97
CA PRO A 125 1.61 -16.15 -12.58
C PRO A 125 2.46 -15.12 -11.81
N GLN A 126 3.10 -14.18 -12.50
CA GLN A 126 3.82 -13.06 -11.90
C GLN A 126 2.90 -11.94 -11.40
N VAL A 127 1.61 -11.95 -11.74
CA VAL A 127 0.63 -10.96 -11.26
C VAL A 127 0.21 -11.31 -9.84
N GLU A 128 0.58 -10.47 -8.90
CA GLU A 128 0.24 -10.62 -7.49
C GLU A 128 -1.17 -10.11 -7.22
N GLN A 129 -2.04 -10.99 -6.73
CA GLN A 129 -3.39 -10.60 -6.28
C GLN A 129 -3.29 -9.94 -4.90
N VAL A 130 -3.75 -8.69 -4.78
CA VAL A 130 -3.59 -7.86 -3.59
C VAL A 130 -4.92 -7.25 -3.18
N SER A 131 -5.24 -7.34 -1.88
CA SER A 131 -6.32 -6.59 -1.23
C SER A 131 -5.74 -5.41 -0.45
N LEU A 132 -6.47 -4.29 -0.42
CA LEU A 132 -6.14 -3.17 0.46
C LEU A 132 -6.43 -3.51 1.93
N ALA A 133 -7.58 -4.15 2.18
CA ALA A 133 -8.08 -4.58 3.47
C ALA A 133 -9.29 -5.49 3.27
N ASP A 134 -9.91 -5.96 4.35
CA ASP A 134 -11.15 -6.75 4.32
C ASP A 134 -12.38 -5.86 4.06
N ILE A 135 -12.33 -5.09 2.97
CA ILE A 135 -13.39 -4.22 2.48
C ILE A 135 -13.59 -4.40 0.99
N VAL A 136 -14.82 -4.20 0.51
CA VAL A 136 -15.15 -4.23 -0.91
C VAL A 136 -15.34 -2.80 -1.41
N LEU A 137 -14.60 -2.43 -2.45
CA LEU A 137 -14.70 -1.15 -3.14
C LEU A 137 -15.42 -1.32 -4.47
N SER A 138 -15.93 -0.22 -5.05
CA SER A 138 -16.55 -0.23 -6.38
C SER A 138 -15.58 -0.54 -7.53
N GLY A 139 -14.28 -0.53 -7.25
CA GLY A 139 -13.20 -0.84 -8.19
C GLY A 139 -11.83 -0.69 -7.56
N GLY A 140 -10.80 -1.16 -8.26
CA GLY A 140 -9.42 -1.19 -7.77
C GLY A 140 -8.72 0.16 -7.74
N GLU A 141 -9.25 1.21 -8.39
CA GLU A 141 -8.57 2.49 -8.54
C GLU A 141 -8.31 3.20 -7.20
N THR A 142 -9.28 3.20 -6.29
CA THR A 142 -9.10 3.78 -4.96
C THR A 142 -8.03 3.04 -4.16
N ALA A 143 -8.00 1.71 -4.26
CA ALA A 143 -6.96 0.90 -3.63
C ALA A 143 -5.58 1.17 -4.27
N ALA A 144 -5.52 1.31 -5.59
CA ALA A 144 -4.30 1.67 -6.31
C ALA A 144 -3.75 3.03 -5.85
N ILE A 145 -4.61 4.05 -5.72
CA ILE A 145 -4.25 5.37 -5.20
C ILE A 145 -3.67 5.26 -3.78
N ALA A 146 -4.30 4.49 -2.90
CA ALA A 146 -3.82 4.29 -1.52
C ALA A 146 -2.44 3.60 -1.47
N ILE A 147 -2.23 2.58 -2.30
CA ILE A 147 -0.93 1.89 -2.41
C ILE A 147 0.14 2.83 -2.96
N LEU A 148 -0.18 3.59 -4.00
CA LEU A 148 0.75 4.56 -4.58
C LEU A 148 1.12 5.65 -3.58
N ASP A 149 0.15 6.19 -2.81
CA ASP A 149 0.42 7.16 -1.74
C ASP A 149 1.40 6.59 -0.72
N ALA A 150 1.14 5.36 -0.25
CA ALA A 150 2.01 4.67 0.70
C ALA A 150 3.43 4.43 0.17
N CYS A 151 3.59 4.19 -1.14
CA CYS A 151 4.91 4.06 -1.78
C CYS A 151 5.60 5.42 -1.95
N ILE A 152 4.89 6.41 -2.49
CA ILE A 152 5.45 7.74 -2.85
C ILE A 152 5.97 8.44 -1.60
N ARG A 153 5.27 8.37 -0.45
CA ARG A 153 5.75 8.99 0.79
C ARG A 153 7.07 8.41 1.30
N LEU A 154 7.43 7.20 0.89
CA LEU A 154 8.71 6.55 1.25
C LEU A 154 9.85 6.90 0.30
N LEU A 155 9.58 7.57 -0.82
CA LEU A 155 10.62 7.97 -1.76
C LEU A 155 11.55 9.03 -1.15
N PRO A 156 12.86 8.98 -1.43
CA PRO A 156 13.80 9.97 -0.91
C PRO A 156 13.39 11.40 -1.23
N GLY A 157 13.37 12.27 -0.21
CA GLY A 157 13.06 13.69 -0.37
C GLY A 157 11.58 14.06 -0.51
N VAL A 158 10.67 13.12 -0.48
CA VAL A 158 9.21 13.37 -0.51
C VAL A 158 8.73 13.80 0.87
N MET A 159 9.06 13.04 1.92
CA MET A 159 8.83 13.42 3.30
C MET A 159 9.98 14.28 3.82
N GLY A 160 9.68 15.39 4.49
CA GLY A 160 10.63 16.45 4.81
C GLY A 160 11.76 16.13 5.80
N ALA A 161 11.71 15.02 6.51
CA ALA A 161 12.77 14.57 7.41
C ALA A 161 13.06 13.10 7.21
N ALA A 162 14.33 12.75 7.04
CA ALA A 162 14.78 11.36 6.89
C ALA A 162 14.44 10.45 8.10
N CYS A 163 14.05 11.05 9.23
CA CYS A 163 13.72 10.35 10.48
C CYS A 163 12.21 10.12 10.67
N SER A 164 11.32 10.67 9.82
CA SER A 164 9.87 10.54 10.01
C SER A 164 9.33 9.15 9.73
N GLY A 165 10.11 8.26 9.09
CA GLY A 165 9.72 6.88 8.83
C GLY A 165 10.17 5.86 9.90
N VAL A 166 11.04 6.26 10.85
CA VAL A 166 11.65 5.31 11.81
C VAL A 166 10.77 5.06 13.04
N GLU A 167 9.88 5.99 13.38
CA GLU A 167 8.97 5.89 14.56
C GLU A 167 7.51 5.74 14.14
N GLU A 168 7.23 5.20 12.95
CA GLU A 168 5.86 5.05 12.44
C GLU A 168 5.24 3.71 12.82
N SER A 169 3.89 3.65 12.76
CA SER A 169 3.16 2.41 12.93
C SER A 169 3.64 1.33 11.94
N PHE A 170 3.75 0.09 12.45
CA PHE A 170 4.16 -1.11 11.72
C PHE A 170 5.67 -1.24 11.41
N GLU A 171 6.51 -0.30 11.87
CA GLU A 171 7.97 -0.43 11.69
C GLU A 171 8.54 -1.57 12.54
N ASP A 172 8.28 -1.53 13.84
CA ASP A 172 8.75 -2.54 14.81
C ASP A 172 7.63 -3.52 15.23
N GLY A 173 6.58 -3.65 14.43
CA GLY A 173 5.42 -4.49 14.75
C GLY A 173 4.44 -3.87 15.74
N LEU A 174 4.67 -2.61 16.14
CA LEU A 174 3.79 -1.84 17.02
C LEU A 174 3.04 -0.77 16.22
N ILE A 175 1.94 -0.25 16.79
CA ILE A 175 1.41 1.05 16.38
C ILE A 175 2.18 2.16 17.09
N GLU A 176 2.23 3.35 16.49
CA GLU A 176 2.92 4.49 17.07
C GLU A 176 2.28 4.94 18.41
N TYR A 177 3.07 5.62 19.21
CA TYR A 177 2.62 6.26 20.45
C TYR A 177 1.73 7.47 20.17
N PRO A 178 0.85 7.89 21.13
CA PRO A 178 -0.03 9.04 20.96
C PRO A 178 0.75 10.35 20.86
N GLN A 179 0.41 11.16 19.86
CA GLN A 179 1.04 12.46 19.59
C GLN A 179 0.33 13.59 20.33
N TYR A 180 1.08 14.59 20.78
CA TYR A 180 0.60 15.79 21.46
C TYR A 180 1.20 17.04 20.86
N THR A 181 0.43 18.13 20.83
CA THR A 181 0.89 19.45 20.38
C THR A 181 0.23 20.58 21.20
N ARG A 182 0.56 21.82 20.89
CA ARG A 182 -0.04 23.01 21.54
C ARG A 182 -1.54 23.11 21.22
N PRO A 183 -2.32 23.73 22.16
CA PRO A 183 -1.92 24.33 23.42
C PRO A 183 -1.56 23.30 24.50
N GLN A 184 -0.80 23.72 25.55
CA GLN A 184 -0.37 22.85 26.63
C GLN A 184 -1.55 22.33 27.48
N ASP A 185 -2.57 23.16 27.68
CA ASP A 185 -3.84 22.78 28.26
C ASP A 185 -4.95 23.04 27.24
N TRP A 186 -5.77 22.05 27.01
CA TRP A 186 -6.94 22.14 26.18
C TRP A 186 -8.15 21.55 26.93
N GLU A 187 -9.05 22.40 27.38
CA GLU A 187 -10.26 22.03 28.12
C GLU A 187 -9.94 21.16 29.37
N GLY A 188 -8.92 21.54 30.14
CA GLY A 188 -8.49 20.81 31.34
C GLY A 188 -7.67 19.54 31.05
N ARG A 189 -7.36 19.25 29.77
CA ARG A 189 -6.52 18.11 29.36
C ARG A 189 -5.12 18.60 29.04
N THR A 190 -4.14 18.18 29.82
CA THR A 190 -2.75 18.65 29.69
C THR A 190 -1.89 17.66 28.90
N ILE A 191 -0.87 18.19 28.22
CA ILE A 191 0.21 17.37 27.65
C ILE A 191 0.93 16.65 28.78
N PRO A 192 1.21 15.32 28.67
CA PRO A 192 1.96 14.57 29.65
C PRO A 192 3.27 15.27 30.05
N GLU A 193 3.53 15.39 31.35
CA GLU A 193 4.66 16.14 31.88
C GLU A 193 6.02 15.64 31.38
N VAL A 194 6.15 14.31 31.20
CA VAL A 194 7.36 13.68 30.67
C VAL A 194 7.74 14.22 29.27
N LEU A 195 6.74 14.51 28.42
CA LEU A 195 6.98 15.05 27.07
C LEU A 195 7.47 16.50 27.08
N ARG A 196 7.33 17.20 28.22
CA ARG A 196 7.78 18.57 28.43
C ARG A 196 9.08 18.68 29.23
N SER A 197 9.59 17.55 29.72
CA SER A 197 10.77 17.51 30.62
C SER A 197 12.09 17.85 29.96
N GLY A 198 12.20 17.72 28.62
CA GLY A 198 13.48 17.81 27.92
C GLY A 198 14.40 16.59 28.12
N ASP A 199 14.00 15.61 28.94
CA ASP A 199 14.75 14.38 29.19
C ASP A 199 14.45 13.37 28.06
N HIS A 200 15.33 13.33 27.06
CA HIS A 200 15.16 12.48 25.89
C HIS A 200 15.04 10.99 26.22
N ALA A 201 15.76 10.52 27.27
CA ALA A 201 15.70 9.12 27.66
C ALA A 201 14.33 8.76 28.27
N LYS A 202 13.80 9.61 29.14
CA LYS A 202 12.45 9.42 29.70
C LYS A 202 11.36 9.55 28.65
N ILE A 203 11.51 10.49 27.71
CA ILE A 203 10.58 10.64 26.58
C ILE A 203 10.56 9.38 25.71
N ALA A 204 11.71 8.85 25.33
CA ALA A 204 11.80 7.62 24.54
C ALA A 204 11.19 6.40 25.26
N ALA A 205 11.50 6.25 26.56
CA ALA A 205 10.90 5.18 27.38
C ALA A 205 9.38 5.29 27.47
N TRP A 206 8.86 6.50 27.65
CA TRP A 206 7.42 6.76 27.71
C TRP A 206 6.74 6.44 26.36
N ARG A 207 7.31 6.90 25.24
CA ARG A 207 6.83 6.63 23.89
C ARG A 207 6.71 5.14 23.63
N LYS A 208 7.77 4.39 23.94
CA LYS A 208 7.77 2.94 23.78
C LYS A 208 6.71 2.26 24.63
N ALA A 209 6.59 2.62 25.91
CA ALA A 209 5.59 2.05 26.79
C ALA A 209 4.15 2.32 26.30
N ARG A 210 3.89 3.53 25.74
CA ARG A 210 2.58 3.86 25.14
C ARG A 210 2.33 3.08 23.87
N ALA A 211 3.31 2.95 22.97
CA ALA A 211 3.19 2.15 21.76
C ALA A 211 2.86 0.67 22.09
N GLU A 212 3.54 0.09 23.08
CA GLU A 212 3.29 -1.28 23.52
C GLU A 212 1.88 -1.43 24.14
N GLU A 213 1.47 -0.50 25.02
CA GLU A 213 0.14 -0.53 25.63
C GLU A 213 -0.99 -0.34 24.59
N ASP A 214 -0.87 0.66 23.72
CA ASP A 214 -1.87 0.92 22.69
C ASP A 214 -1.96 -0.21 21.68
N THR A 215 -0.84 -0.83 21.32
CA THR A 215 -0.83 -2.00 20.42
C THR A 215 -1.55 -3.18 21.05
N ARG A 216 -1.26 -3.45 22.33
CA ARG A 216 -1.94 -4.53 23.06
C ARG A 216 -3.45 -4.36 23.14
N LEU A 217 -3.92 -3.12 23.33
CA LEU A 217 -5.34 -2.81 23.48
C LEU A 217 -6.09 -2.72 22.15
N ARG A 218 -5.50 -2.10 21.13
CA ARG A 218 -6.16 -1.77 19.87
C ARG A 218 -5.88 -2.75 18.74
N ARG A 219 -4.71 -3.42 18.78
CA ARG A 219 -4.26 -4.35 17.76
C ARG A 219 -3.66 -5.61 18.38
N PRO A 220 -4.50 -6.42 19.08
CA PRO A 220 -4.05 -7.66 19.72
C PRO A 220 -3.36 -8.62 18.73
N ASP A 221 -3.76 -8.62 17.47
CA ASP A 221 -3.13 -9.37 16.38
C ASP A 221 -1.65 -8.96 16.12
N LEU A 222 -1.34 -7.68 16.22
CA LEU A 222 0.05 -7.18 16.13
C LEU A 222 0.81 -7.49 17.42
N TRP A 223 0.15 -7.33 18.56
CA TRP A 223 0.76 -7.59 19.85
C TRP A 223 1.22 -9.04 20.00
N GLU A 224 0.40 -10.01 19.59
CA GLU A 224 0.75 -11.43 19.60
C GLU A 224 2.00 -11.72 18.76
N ARG A 225 2.11 -11.13 17.58
CA ARG A 225 3.30 -11.26 16.71
C ARG A 225 4.53 -10.63 17.34
N TYR A 226 4.39 -9.42 17.89
CA TYR A 226 5.48 -8.68 18.52
C TYR A 226 6.01 -9.40 19.78
N SER A 227 5.14 -9.86 20.68
CA SER A 227 5.52 -10.58 21.90
C SER A 227 6.08 -11.97 21.59
N GLY A 228 5.47 -12.71 20.67
CA GLY A 228 5.94 -14.04 20.27
C GLY A 228 7.32 -14.03 19.60
N ALA A 229 7.65 -12.98 18.86
CA ALA A 229 8.99 -12.80 18.29
C ALA A 229 10.08 -12.53 19.36
N ARG A 230 9.71 -11.93 20.49
CA ARG A 230 10.64 -11.65 21.62
C ARG A 230 10.88 -12.88 22.52
N ASP A 231 9.90 -13.78 22.57
CA ASP A 231 9.99 -15.01 23.39
C ASP A 231 10.73 -16.15 22.66
N GLN A 232 11.05 -16.01 21.38
CA GLN A 232 11.93 -16.96 20.68
C GLN A 232 13.39 -16.68 21.07
N PRO A 233 14.09 -17.64 21.73
CA PRO A 233 15.52 -17.48 22.02
C PRO A 233 16.26 -17.37 20.70
N ALA A 234 17.18 -16.39 20.61
CA ALA A 234 18.07 -16.21 19.48
C ALA A 234 18.66 -17.57 19.09
N SER A 235 18.22 -18.11 17.96
CA SER A 235 18.67 -19.42 17.47
C SER A 235 20.19 -19.38 17.33
N GLY A 236 20.87 -20.23 18.13
CA GLY A 236 22.26 -20.23 18.39
C GLY A 236 23.14 -20.15 17.16
N ALA A 237 24.11 -19.26 17.25
CA ALA A 237 25.32 -19.35 16.43
C ALA A 237 25.89 -20.78 16.55
N ARG A 238 25.79 -21.54 15.46
CA ARG A 238 26.51 -22.80 15.36
C ARG A 238 27.99 -22.50 15.53
N ARG A 239 28.55 -22.88 16.66
CA ARG A 239 29.99 -23.03 16.79
C ARG A 239 30.39 -24.13 15.83
N ASN A 240 31.14 -23.80 14.82
CA ASN A 240 31.94 -24.75 14.08
C ASN A 240 33.18 -25.03 14.93
N ASP A 241 33.27 -26.23 15.46
CA ASP A 241 34.52 -26.86 15.84
C ASP A 241 35.12 -27.53 14.60
#